data_b35d44b906e9b4db92803cefbff6ce90
#
_entry.id   b35d44b906e9b4db92803cefbff6ce90
#
_cell.length_a   1.000
_cell.length_b   1.000
_cell.length_c   1.000
_cell.angle_alpha   90.00
_cell.angle_beta   90.00
_cell.angle_gamma   90.00
#
_symmetry.space_group_name_H-M   'P 1'
#
loop_
_entity.id
_entity.type
_entity.pdbx_description
1 polymer ?
#
loop_
_entity_poly.entity_id
_entity_poly.type
_entity_poly.pdbx_seq_one_letter_code
_entity_poly.pdbx_strand_id
1 'polypeptide(L)'
;MKSDVISLDASKAGDIELSDEIFGLEPRADILHRVVRWQRARAQQGTHKVKTRSETSYSTKKIYRQKGTGGARHGDRNAPIFRKGGIYKGPTPRSHAHDLPKKFRKLGLKHALSSKARDGNLVVLESCAMDEAKTKVLANAAKELGWKRVLVIDGAEVDQNFARAAANLAGVDVLPSMGANVYDILKRDTLVITRAGVEALEARLK
;
A
#
# COMPACT_ATOMS: atom_id res chain seq x y z
N MET A 1 -8.94 -25.86 -4.66
CA MET A 1 -10.21 -25.09 -4.47
C MET A 1 -10.75 -24.71 -5.82
N LYS A 2 -12.06 -24.98 -6.13
CA LYS A 2 -12.67 -24.59 -7.42
C LYS A 2 -13.32 -23.20 -7.29
N SER A 3 -13.18 -22.39 -8.33
CA SER A 3 -13.78 -21.05 -8.42
C SER A 3 -14.40 -20.87 -9.81
N ASP A 4 -15.55 -20.19 -9.86
CA ASP A 4 -16.18 -19.81 -11.11
C ASP A 4 -15.38 -18.71 -11.80
N VAL A 5 -15.25 -18.80 -13.12
CA VAL A 5 -14.67 -17.76 -13.97
C VAL A 5 -15.80 -16.99 -14.63
N ILE A 6 -15.80 -15.69 -14.49
CA ILE A 6 -16.80 -14.79 -15.08
C ILE A 6 -16.17 -13.90 -16.14
N SER A 7 -16.97 -13.45 -17.10
CA SER A 7 -16.57 -12.41 -18.06
C SER A 7 -16.86 -10.99 -17.51
N LEU A 8 -16.40 -9.98 -18.20
CA LEU A 8 -16.75 -8.57 -17.88
C LEU A 8 -18.26 -8.28 -18.01
N ASP A 9 -18.99 -9.10 -18.79
CA ASP A 9 -20.44 -9.01 -18.98
C ASP A 9 -21.23 -9.83 -17.94
N ALA A 10 -20.59 -10.17 -16.81
CA ALA A 10 -21.17 -10.97 -15.72
C ALA A 10 -21.65 -12.37 -16.13
N SER A 11 -21.28 -12.86 -17.33
CA SER A 11 -21.60 -14.22 -17.75
C SER A 11 -20.56 -15.22 -17.25
N LYS A 12 -20.98 -16.46 -16.94
CA LYS A 12 -20.08 -17.53 -16.55
C LYS A 12 -19.30 -18.05 -17.77
N ALA A 13 -17.96 -17.94 -17.71
CA ALA A 13 -17.05 -18.35 -18.78
C ALA A 13 -16.43 -19.74 -18.54
N GLY A 14 -16.56 -20.31 -17.32
CA GLY A 14 -16.01 -21.63 -16.99
C GLY A 14 -15.65 -21.75 -15.52
N ASP A 15 -14.83 -22.73 -15.20
CA ASP A 15 -14.31 -22.97 -13.86
C ASP A 15 -12.78 -23.02 -13.91
N ILE A 16 -12.13 -22.68 -12.80
CA ILE A 16 -10.68 -22.79 -12.61
C ILE A 16 -10.36 -23.49 -11.28
N GLU A 17 -9.31 -24.29 -11.27
CA GLU A 17 -8.79 -24.86 -10.04
C GLU A 17 -7.67 -23.99 -9.48
N LEU A 18 -7.88 -23.45 -8.28
CA LEU A 18 -6.90 -22.64 -7.53
C LEU A 18 -6.10 -23.54 -6.59
N SER A 19 -4.79 -23.31 -6.51
CA SER A 19 -3.89 -24.06 -5.63
C SER A 19 -4.18 -23.78 -4.15
N ASP A 20 -4.45 -24.84 -3.37
CA ASP A 20 -4.71 -24.72 -1.93
C ASP A 20 -3.49 -24.22 -1.15
N GLU A 21 -2.26 -24.44 -1.66
CA GLU A 21 -1.03 -23.90 -1.05
C GLU A 21 -0.94 -22.37 -1.10
N ILE A 22 -1.73 -21.72 -1.95
CA ILE A 22 -1.70 -20.26 -2.17
C ILE A 22 -3.00 -19.59 -1.72
N PHE A 23 -4.14 -20.23 -2.00
CA PHE A 23 -5.47 -19.67 -1.75
C PHE A 23 -6.22 -20.34 -0.60
N GLY A 24 -5.74 -21.51 -0.12
CA GLY A 24 -6.41 -22.30 0.90
C GLY A 24 -5.82 -22.18 2.31
N LEU A 25 -4.84 -21.31 2.54
CA LEU A 25 -4.19 -21.16 3.83
C LEU A 25 -5.11 -20.48 4.86
N GLU A 26 -4.98 -20.86 6.14
CA GLU A 26 -5.64 -20.13 7.22
C GLU A 26 -5.00 -18.74 7.41
N PRO A 27 -5.78 -17.65 7.27
CA PRO A 27 -5.24 -16.29 7.34
C PRO A 27 -4.63 -15.99 8.72
N ARG A 28 -3.40 -15.49 8.75
CA ARG A 28 -2.69 -15.09 9.96
C ARG A 28 -2.54 -13.57 10.02
N ALA A 29 -3.29 -12.94 10.92
CA ALA A 29 -3.31 -11.48 11.09
C ALA A 29 -1.94 -10.89 11.50
N ASP A 30 -1.15 -11.62 12.29
CA ASP A 30 0.19 -11.19 12.72
C ASP A 30 1.17 -11.07 11.53
N ILE A 31 1.11 -12.01 10.58
CA ILE A 31 1.93 -11.99 9.36
C ILE A 31 1.49 -10.82 8.47
N LEU A 32 0.19 -10.70 8.23
CA LEU A 32 -0.38 -9.62 7.42
C LEU A 32 -0.02 -8.24 7.98
N HIS A 33 -0.19 -8.04 9.29
CA HIS A 33 0.19 -6.80 9.97
C HIS A 33 1.67 -6.43 9.79
N ARG A 34 2.58 -7.41 9.94
CA ARG A 34 4.02 -7.16 9.75
C ARG A 34 4.35 -6.74 8.31
N VAL A 35 3.74 -7.39 7.31
CA VAL A 35 3.97 -7.03 5.89
C VAL A 35 3.39 -5.66 5.57
N VAL A 36 2.17 -5.35 6.01
CA VAL A 36 1.56 -4.03 5.83
C VAL A 36 2.39 -2.93 6.50
N ARG A 37 2.86 -3.15 7.73
CA ARG A 37 3.73 -2.22 8.44
C ARG A 37 5.03 -1.98 7.67
N TRP A 38 5.64 -3.04 7.16
CA TRP A 38 6.85 -2.95 6.33
C TRP A 38 6.61 -2.14 5.06
N GLN A 39 5.53 -2.39 4.31
CA GLN A 39 5.21 -1.66 3.09
C GLN A 39 4.96 -0.17 3.37
N ARG A 40 4.19 0.16 4.40
CA ARG A 40 3.94 1.54 4.81
C ARG A 40 5.20 2.26 5.27
N ALA A 41 6.08 1.58 6.00
CA ALA A 41 7.34 2.14 6.44
C ALA A 41 8.28 2.47 5.26
N ARG A 42 8.29 1.66 4.21
CA ARG A 42 9.06 1.93 2.98
C ARG A 42 8.49 3.08 2.15
N ALA A 43 7.18 3.25 2.14
CA ALA A 43 6.53 4.36 1.44
C ALA A 43 6.67 5.70 2.18
N GLN A 44 6.99 5.67 3.47
CA GLN A 44 7.09 6.86 4.30
C GLN A 44 8.38 7.62 4.01
N GLN A 45 8.28 8.85 3.50
CA GLN A 45 9.44 9.67 3.14
C GLN A 45 10.25 10.17 4.35
N GLY A 46 9.61 10.36 5.51
CA GLY A 46 10.26 10.78 6.74
C GLY A 46 10.83 12.22 6.72
N THR A 47 10.19 13.13 6.02
CA THR A 47 10.63 14.51 5.79
C THR A 47 10.34 15.47 6.96
N HIS A 48 9.81 14.98 8.07
CA HIS A 48 9.51 15.76 9.25
C HIS A 48 10.80 16.32 9.89
N LYS A 49 10.81 17.60 10.20
CA LYS A 49 11.98 18.31 10.76
C LYS A 49 11.54 19.43 11.66
N VAL A 50 12.25 19.62 12.76
CA VAL A 50 12.19 20.82 13.61
C VAL A 50 13.47 21.61 13.48
N LYS A 51 13.44 22.92 13.75
CA LYS A 51 14.64 23.76 13.82
C LYS A 51 15.35 23.52 15.13
N THR A 52 16.59 23.06 15.05
CA THR A 52 17.51 22.96 16.19
C THR A 52 18.08 24.32 16.55
N ARG A 53 18.75 24.46 17.70
CA ARG A 53 19.34 25.72 18.11
C ARG A 53 20.40 26.26 17.14
N SER A 54 21.08 25.40 16.40
CA SER A 54 22.06 25.78 15.37
C SER A 54 21.41 26.33 14.10
N GLU A 55 20.16 26.01 13.86
CA GLU A 55 19.42 26.42 12.65
C GLU A 55 18.51 27.64 12.89
N THR A 56 18.32 28.03 14.15
CA THR A 56 17.58 29.23 14.48
C THR A 56 18.47 30.46 14.31
N SER A 57 17.95 31.49 13.63
CA SER A 57 18.67 32.73 13.42
C SER A 57 18.48 33.64 14.64
N TYR A 58 19.48 33.68 15.50
CA TYR A 58 19.55 34.55 16.69
C TYR A 58 20.98 35.02 16.93
N SER A 59 21.13 36.08 17.78
CA SER A 59 22.42 36.49 18.25
C SER A 59 23.06 35.42 19.12
N THR A 60 24.28 35.04 18.83
CA THR A 60 25.10 34.13 19.63
C THR A 60 25.77 34.83 20.83
N LYS A 61 25.58 36.15 20.95
CA LYS A 61 26.11 36.91 22.07
C LYS A 61 25.49 36.48 23.40
N LYS A 62 26.33 36.39 24.45
CA LYS A 62 25.84 36.15 25.81
C LYS A 62 24.86 37.23 26.21
N ILE A 63 23.68 36.86 26.75
CA ILE A 63 22.57 37.77 27.05
C ILE A 63 23.01 38.88 28.04
N TYR A 64 23.75 38.53 29.07
CA TYR A 64 24.30 39.42 30.08
C TYR A 64 25.53 38.80 30.74
N ARG A 65 26.26 39.62 31.54
CA ARG A 65 27.49 39.23 32.26
C ARG A 65 27.24 38.06 33.23
N GLN A 66 28.29 37.28 33.53
CA GLN A 66 28.25 36.06 34.32
C GLN A 66 27.78 36.22 35.76
N LYS A 67 28.07 37.36 36.38
CA LYS A 67 27.75 37.70 37.79
C LYS A 67 27.23 39.14 37.91
N GLY A 68 26.55 39.46 39.02
CA GLY A 68 26.11 40.82 39.35
C GLY A 68 24.83 41.26 38.66
N THR A 69 23.97 40.35 38.19
CA THR A 69 22.68 40.67 37.56
C THR A 69 21.47 40.17 38.38
N GLY A 70 21.71 39.38 39.45
CA GLY A 70 20.63 38.79 40.25
C GLY A 70 19.80 37.72 39.52
N GLY A 71 19.98 37.52 38.20
CA GLY A 71 19.27 36.57 37.39
C GLY A 71 20.03 35.26 37.16
N ALA A 72 19.35 34.24 36.65
CA ALA A 72 19.95 32.97 36.27
C ALA A 72 20.99 33.13 35.16
N ARG A 73 22.03 32.32 35.17
CA ARG A 73 23.12 32.41 34.18
C ARG A 73 22.65 31.84 32.83
N HIS A 74 22.73 32.65 31.79
CA HIS A 74 22.38 32.26 30.44
C HIS A 74 23.48 32.55 29.43
N GLY A 75 23.57 31.75 28.40
CA GLY A 75 24.40 32.00 27.23
C GLY A 75 23.68 32.88 26.20
N ASP A 76 23.39 32.27 25.07
CA ASP A 76 22.69 32.87 23.94
C ASP A 76 21.15 32.68 24.02
N ARG A 77 20.43 33.43 23.22
CA ARG A 77 18.97 33.46 23.25
C ARG A 77 18.32 32.33 22.41
N ASN A 78 19.09 31.55 21.66
CA ASN A 78 18.62 30.43 20.89
C ASN A 78 18.47 29.11 21.70
N ALA A 79 18.82 29.16 22.99
CA ALA A 79 18.70 28.03 23.89
C ALA A 79 17.22 27.53 23.97
N PRO A 80 16.98 26.23 24.08
CA PRO A 80 15.62 25.67 24.11
C PRO A 80 14.73 26.13 25.27
N ILE A 81 15.33 26.68 26.31
CA ILE A 81 14.64 27.24 27.48
C ILE A 81 13.87 28.53 27.18
N PHE A 82 14.26 29.23 26.13
CA PHE A 82 13.62 30.50 25.79
C PHE A 82 12.48 30.30 24.78
N ARG A 83 11.49 31.20 24.84
CA ARG A 83 10.43 31.28 23.80
C ARG A 83 11.09 31.53 22.43
N LYS A 84 10.67 30.77 21.41
CA LYS A 84 11.25 30.78 20.05
C LYS A 84 12.72 30.30 19.99
N GLY A 85 13.26 29.69 21.04
CA GLY A 85 14.53 28.97 21.01
C GLY A 85 14.46 27.71 20.17
N GLY A 86 15.59 27.10 19.87
CA GLY A 86 15.63 25.85 19.11
C GLY A 86 15.04 24.69 19.91
N ILE A 87 14.50 23.70 19.18
CA ILE A 87 13.95 22.47 19.76
C ILE A 87 15.06 21.42 19.88
N TYR A 88 15.16 20.76 21.03
CA TYR A 88 16.08 19.63 21.22
C TYR A 88 15.33 18.31 21.19
N LYS A 89 16.00 17.23 20.70
CA LYS A 89 15.41 15.88 20.56
C LYS A 89 14.07 15.83 19.79
N GLY A 90 13.81 16.83 18.95
CA GLY A 90 12.64 16.82 18.07
C GLY A 90 12.84 15.91 16.86
N PRO A 91 11.80 15.73 16.02
CA PRO A 91 11.89 14.93 14.83
C PRO A 91 12.92 15.48 13.85
N THR A 92 13.74 14.58 13.30
CA THR A 92 14.70 14.86 12.22
C THR A 92 14.39 14.02 11.00
N PRO A 93 14.71 14.49 9.79
CA PRO A 93 14.54 13.69 8.59
C PRO A 93 15.28 12.35 8.72
N ARG A 94 14.53 11.25 8.51
CA ARG A 94 15.10 9.91 8.58
C ARG A 94 14.35 8.94 7.68
N SER A 95 15.01 7.91 7.19
CA SER A 95 14.34 6.79 6.57
C SER A 95 13.63 5.94 7.64
N HIS A 96 12.39 5.53 7.35
CA HIS A 96 11.64 4.56 8.14
C HIS A 96 11.74 3.14 7.58
N ALA A 97 12.41 2.99 6.42
CA ALA A 97 12.56 1.70 5.77
C ALA A 97 13.31 0.71 6.65
N HIS A 98 12.85 -0.51 6.65
CA HIS A 98 13.50 -1.66 7.26
C HIS A 98 13.33 -2.88 6.37
N ASP A 99 14.14 -3.91 6.57
CA ASP A 99 14.08 -5.11 5.76
C ASP A 99 13.13 -6.16 6.35
N LEU A 100 12.51 -6.91 5.44
CA LEU A 100 11.70 -8.08 5.74
C LEU A 100 12.13 -9.24 4.83
N PRO A 101 12.41 -10.44 5.37
CA PRO A 101 12.87 -11.57 4.57
C PRO A 101 11.94 -11.90 3.40
N LYS A 102 12.53 -12.27 2.25
CA LYS A 102 11.76 -12.60 1.03
C LYS A 102 10.72 -13.70 1.28
N LYS A 103 11.09 -14.76 2.03
CA LYS A 103 10.18 -15.85 2.39
C LYS A 103 8.96 -15.35 3.17
N PHE A 104 9.18 -14.42 4.12
CA PHE A 104 8.09 -13.85 4.92
C PHE A 104 7.14 -12.99 4.07
N ARG A 105 7.67 -12.24 3.10
CA ARG A 105 6.87 -11.45 2.15
C ARG A 105 6.03 -12.35 1.24
N LYS A 106 6.60 -13.46 0.72
CA LYS A 106 5.85 -14.47 -0.05
C LYS A 106 4.73 -15.07 0.79
N LEU A 107 5.02 -15.48 2.02
CA LEU A 107 4.03 -16.03 2.93
C LEU A 107 2.90 -15.04 3.23
N GLY A 108 3.23 -13.77 3.46
CA GLY A 108 2.23 -12.72 3.66
C GLY A 108 1.31 -12.52 2.47
N LEU A 109 1.83 -12.62 1.24
CA LEU A 109 1.00 -12.52 0.03
C LEU A 109 0.06 -13.74 -0.10
N LYS A 110 0.54 -14.95 0.17
CA LYS A 110 -0.31 -16.16 0.22
C LYS A 110 -1.45 -16.00 1.23
N HIS A 111 -1.17 -15.54 2.44
CA HIS A 111 -2.22 -15.30 3.44
C HIS A 111 -3.22 -14.19 3.05
N ALA A 112 -2.78 -13.15 2.32
CA ALA A 112 -3.69 -12.12 1.84
C ALA A 112 -4.65 -12.63 0.76
N LEU A 113 -4.16 -13.44 -0.17
CA LEU A 113 -4.97 -14.11 -1.20
C LEU A 113 -5.95 -15.09 -0.55
N SER A 114 -5.48 -15.92 0.37
CA SER A 114 -6.33 -16.88 1.11
C SER A 114 -7.41 -16.20 1.95
N SER A 115 -7.12 -15.04 2.54
CA SER A 115 -8.14 -14.25 3.27
C SER A 115 -9.28 -13.84 2.33
N LYS A 116 -8.95 -13.30 1.16
CA LYS A 116 -9.97 -12.91 0.17
C LYS A 116 -10.78 -14.09 -0.35
N ALA A 117 -10.13 -15.23 -0.57
CA ALA A 117 -10.81 -16.46 -1.00
C ALA A 117 -11.76 -16.97 0.08
N ARG A 118 -11.34 -17.02 1.36
CA ARG A 118 -12.15 -17.46 2.50
C ARG A 118 -13.34 -16.55 2.77
N ASP A 119 -13.16 -15.23 2.63
CA ASP A 119 -14.21 -14.24 2.84
C ASP A 119 -15.22 -14.17 1.67
N GLY A 120 -15.05 -14.97 0.60
CA GLY A 120 -15.88 -14.95 -0.59
C GLY A 120 -15.71 -13.68 -1.45
N ASN A 121 -14.65 -12.93 -1.20
CA ASN A 121 -14.34 -11.67 -1.88
C ASN A 121 -13.29 -11.82 -2.99
N LEU A 122 -13.05 -13.05 -3.45
CA LEU A 122 -12.20 -13.37 -4.60
C LEU A 122 -13.08 -13.70 -5.81
N VAL A 123 -12.83 -13.00 -6.90
CA VAL A 123 -13.52 -13.22 -8.18
C VAL A 123 -12.47 -13.51 -9.24
N VAL A 124 -12.70 -14.49 -10.09
CA VAL A 124 -11.82 -14.79 -11.21
C VAL A 124 -12.47 -14.32 -12.51
N LEU A 125 -11.75 -13.46 -13.25
CA LEU A 125 -12.15 -13.01 -14.58
C LEU A 125 -11.44 -13.83 -15.66
N GLU A 126 -12.11 -14.01 -16.78
CA GLU A 126 -11.51 -14.61 -17.96
C GLU A 126 -10.38 -13.73 -18.50
N SER A 127 -10.67 -12.46 -18.79
CA SER A 127 -9.72 -11.46 -19.23
C SER A 127 -10.19 -10.04 -18.91
N CYS A 128 -9.25 -9.08 -18.92
CA CYS A 128 -9.52 -7.65 -18.79
C CYS A 128 -9.45 -6.92 -20.15
N ALA A 129 -9.49 -7.63 -21.28
CA ALA A 129 -9.39 -7.00 -22.58
C ALA A 129 -10.60 -6.10 -22.87
N MET A 130 -10.33 -4.88 -23.33
CA MET A 130 -11.33 -3.92 -23.76
C MET A 130 -10.97 -3.35 -25.13
N ASP A 131 -11.94 -3.32 -26.05
CA ASP A 131 -11.75 -2.77 -27.40
C ASP A 131 -11.47 -1.27 -27.36
N GLU A 132 -12.16 -0.53 -26.48
CA GLU A 132 -12.05 0.91 -26.33
C GLU A 132 -11.79 1.32 -24.87
N ALA A 133 -10.93 2.33 -24.69
CA ALA A 133 -10.61 2.90 -23.37
C ALA A 133 -11.72 3.85 -22.87
N LYS A 134 -12.96 3.35 -22.73
CA LYS A 134 -14.11 4.14 -22.28
C LYS A 134 -14.45 3.85 -20.81
N THR A 135 -14.29 4.85 -19.94
CA THR A 135 -14.63 4.77 -18.51
C THR A 135 -16.10 4.44 -18.26
N LYS A 136 -17.02 4.93 -19.13
CA LYS A 136 -18.45 4.66 -19.00
C LYS A 136 -18.80 3.18 -19.16
N VAL A 137 -18.15 2.49 -20.10
CA VAL A 137 -18.35 1.04 -20.33
C VAL A 137 -17.92 0.27 -19.10
N LEU A 138 -16.70 0.53 -18.60
CA LEU A 138 -16.19 -0.13 -17.40
C LEU A 138 -17.01 0.21 -16.15
N ALA A 139 -17.52 1.44 -16.03
CA ALA A 139 -18.36 1.81 -14.90
C ALA A 139 -19.72 1.09 -14.89
N ASN A 140 -20.29 0.79 -16.07
CA ASN A 140 -21.51 0.00 -16.17
C ASN A 140 -21.24 -1.48 -15.81
N ALA A 141 -20.20 -2.09 -16.39
CA ALA A 141 -19.76 -3.44 -16.04
C ALA A 141 -19.46 -3.59 -14.53
N ALA A 142 -18.77 -2.62 -13.93
CA ALA A 142 -18.50 -2.61 -12.50
C ALA A 142 -19.77 -2.53 -11.64
N LYS A 143 -20.84 -1.85 -12.09
CA LYS A 143 -22.13 -1.83 -11.41
C LYS A 143 -22.86 -3.16 -11.51
N GLU A 144 -22.86 -3.79 -12.67
CA GLU A 144 -23.47 -5.11 -12.90
C GLU A 144 -22.77 -6.20 -12.08
N LEU A 145 -21.44 -6.15 -11.99
CA LEU A 145 -20.62 -7.04 -11.17
C LEU A 145 -20.62 -6.68 -9.66
N GLY A 146 -21.30 -5.61 -9.25
CA GLY A 146 -21.36 -5.18 -7.85
C GLY A 146 -20.06 -4.64 -7.29
N TRP A 147 -19.14 -4.20 -8.12
CA TRP A 147 -17.81 -3.69 -7.71
C TRP A 147 -17.92 -2.30 -7.09
N LYS A 148 -17.61 -2.20 -5.81
CA LYS A 148 -17.55 -0.92 -5.07
C LYS A 148 -16.10 -0.45 -4.89
N ARG A 149 -15.28 -1.30 -4.27
CA ARG A 149 -13.85 -1.06 -4.01
C ARG A 149 -13.10 -2.32 -4.41
N VAL A 150 -12.58 -2.32 -5.63
CA VAL A 150 -12.01 -3.49 -6.24
C VAL A 150 -10.52 -3.27 -6.58
N LEU A 151 -9.74 -4.33 -6.40
CA LEU A 151 -8.41 -4.45 -6.97
C LEU A 151 -8.45 -5.51 -8.05
N VAL A 152 -8.06 -5.14 -9.26
CA VAL A 152 -7.93 -6.06 -10.39
C VAL A 152 -6.44 -6.41 -10.55
N ILE A 153 -6.11 -7.68 -10.58
CA ILE A 153 -4.76 -8.17 -10.85
C ILE A 153 -4.81 -8.91 -12.20
N ASP A 154 -4.05 -8.38 -13.13
CA ASP A 154 -3.92 -8.97 -14.46
C ASP A 154 -2.64 -9.81 -14.59
N GLY A 155 -2.39 -10.37 -15.77
CA GLY A 155 -1.21 -11.17 -16.09
C GLY A 155 0.12 -10.42 -15.93
N ALA A 156 1.09 -10.73 -16.78
CA ALA A 156 2.38 -10.05 -16.77
C ALA A 156 2.27 -8.57 -17.19
N GLU A 157 1.43 -8.31 -18.18
CA GLU A 157 1.12 -6.97 -18.69
C GLU A 157 -0.38 -6.71 -18.53
N VAL A 158 -0.73 -5.49 -18.20
CA VAL A 158 -2.12 -5.03 -18.07
C VAL A 158 -2.59 -4.51 -19.42
N ASP A 159 -3.83 -4.82 -19.82
CA ASP A 159 -4.43 -4.21 -21.01
C ASP A 159 -4.48 -2.69 -20.88
N GLN A 160 -3.93 -1.99 -21.88
CA GLN A 160 -3.80 -0.53 -21.86
C GLN A 160 -5.15 0.19 -21.87
N ASN A 161 -6.13 -0.35 -22.60
CA ASN A 161 -7.47 0.24 -22.69
C ASN A 161 -8.19 0.10 -21.35
N PHE A 162 -8.09 -1.07 -20.71
CA PHE A 162 -8.64 -1.31 -19.38
C PHE A 162 -7.97 -0.41 -18.33
N ALA A 163 -6.64 -0.32 -18.34
CA ALA A 163 -5.90 0.53 -17.40
C ALA A 163 -6.30 2.01 -17.51
N ARG A 164 -6.44 2.53 -18.75
CA ARG A 164 -6.90 3.91 -18.98
C ARG A 164 -8.35 4.13 -18.57
N ALA A 165 -9.23 3.17 -18.85
CA ALA A 165 -10.63 3.23 -18.42
C ALA A 165 -10.76 3.21 -16.90
N ALA A 166 -9.97 2.40 -16.20
CA ALA A 166 -9.99 2.25 -14.75
C ALA A 166 -9.37 3.43 -13.99
N ALA A 167 -8.37 4.11 -14.56
CA ALA A 167 -7.60 5.15 -13.89
C ALA A 167 -8.45 6.31 -13.31
N ASN A 168 -9.57 6.64 -13.94
CA ASN A 168 -10.47 7.69 -13.48
C ASN A 168 -11.64 7.18 -12.62
N LEU A 169 -11.76 5.88 -12.41
CA LEU A 169 -12.84 5.30 -11.61
C LEU A 169 -12.42 5.24 -10.13
N ALA A 170 -13.11 6.00 -9.29
CA ALA A 170 -12.88 5.93 -7.87
C ALA A 170 -13.23 4.53 -7.33
N GLY A 171 -12.27 3.88 -6.70
CA GLY A 171 -12.48 2.57 -6.10
C GLY A 171 -11.98 1.38 -6.93
N VAL A 172 -11.59 1.57 -8.19
CA VAL A 172 -11.01 0.53 -9.04
C VAL A 172 -9.50 0.77 -9.18
N ASP A 173 -8.70 -0.16 -8.69
CA ASP A 173 -7.24 -0.17 -8.90
C ASP A 173 -6.87 -1.37 -9.77
N VAL A 174 -5.89 -1.20 -10.64
CA VAL A 174 -5.41 -2.25 -11.55
C VAL A 174 -3.91 -2.42 -11.38
N LEU A 175 -3.47 -3.65 -11.24
CA LEU A 175 -2.05 -3.99 -11.09
C LEU A 175 -1.68 -5.19 -11.95
N PRO A 176 -0.47 -5.23 -12.52
CA PRO A 176 0.07 -6.47 -13.07
C PRO A 176 0.40 -7.46 -11.95
N SER A 177 0.51 -8.74 -12.27
CA SER A 177 0.84 -9.81 -11.31
C SER A 177 2.11 -9.54 -10.49
N MET A 178 3.11 -8.89 -11.09
CA MET A 178 4.33 -8.47 -10.39
C MET A 178 4.09 -7.35 -9.38
N GLY A 179 3.08 -6.50 -9.59
CA GLY A 179 2.66 -5.41 -8.70
C GLY A 179 1.81 -5.87 -7.51
N ALA A 180 1.31 -7.10 -7.54
CA ALA A 180 0.47 -7.64 -6.47
C ALA A 180 1.17 -7.56 -5.11
N ASN A 181 0.50 -6.94 -4.14
CA ASN A 181 1.04 -6.71 -2.82
C ASN A 181 -0.05 -6.76 -1.72
N VAL A 182 0.36 -7.06 -0.50
CA VAL A 182 -0.55 -7.30 0.63
C VAL A 182 -1.37 -6.05 0.99
N TYR A 183 -0.76 -4.87 0.96
CA TYR A 183 -1.43 -3.64 1.36
C TYR A 183 -2.62 -3.32 0.45
N ASP A 184 -2.43 -3.36 -0.87
CA ASP A 184 -3.50 -3.03 -1.82
C ASP A 184 -4.59 -4.11 -1.85
N ILE A 185 -4.23 -5.41 -1.71
CA ILE A 185 -5.20 -6.49 -1.59
C ILE A 185 -6.13 -6.29 -0.37
N LEU A 186 -5.56 -5.95 0.80
CA LEU A 186 -6.35 -5.74 2.01
C LEU A 186 -7.11 -4.41 2.03
N LYS A 187 -6.61 -3.40 1.31
CA LYS A 187 -7.23 -2.08 1.21
C LYS A 187 -8.56 -2.10 0.46
N ARG A 188 -8.70 -2.99 -0.53
CA ARG A 188 -9.90 -3.13 -1.35
C ARG A 188 -10.80 -4.24 -0.82
N ASP A 189 -12.11 -4.09 -1.03
CA ASP A 189 -13.09 -5.05 -0.51
C ASP A 189 -13.05 -6.33 -1.36
N THR A 190 -13.15 -6.20 -2.68
CA THR A 190 -13.13 -7.31 -3.62
C THR A 190 -11.77 -7.39 -4.33
N LEU A 191 -11.26 -8.60 -4.46
CA LEU A 191 -10.08 -8.93 -5.27
C LEU A 191 -10.53 -9.65 -6.53
N VAL A 192 -10.18 -9.09 -7.66
CA VAL A 192 -10.44 -9.68 -8.99
C VAL A 192 -9.11 -10.10 -9.60
N ILE A 193 -9.00 -11.32 -10.08
CA ILE A 193 -7.78 -11.84 -10.71
C ILE A 193 -8.15 -12.41 -12.07
N THR A 194 -7.44 -12.04 -13.12
CA THR A 194 -7.63 -12.68 -14.44
C THR A 194 -7.07 -14.09 -14.42
N ARG A 195 -7.52 -14.93 -15.34
CA ARG A 195 -6.99 -16.29 -15.52
C ARG A 195 -5.47 -16.28 -15.71
N ALA A 196 -4.97 -15.41 -16.57
CA ALA A 196 -3.52 -15.19 -16.75
C ALA A 196 -2.83 -14.68 -15.46
N GLY A 197 -3.53 -13.85 -14.67
CA GLY A 197 -3.05 -13.36 -13.38
C GLY A 197 -2.91 -14.48 -12.34
N VAL A 198 -3.84 -15.44 -12.30
CA VAL A 198 -3.74 -16.61 -11.42
C VAL A 198 -2.51 -17.44 -11.75
N GLU A 199 -2.30 -17.79 -13.02
CA GLU A 199 -1.15 -18.58 -13.47
C GLU A 199 0.18 -17.89 -13.14
N ALA A 200 0.26 -16.57 -13.40
CA ALA A 200 1.45 -15.76 -13.09
C ALA A 200 1.73 -15.67 -11.57
N LEU A 201 0.69 -15.51 -10.74
CA LEU A 201 0.82 -15.50 -9.28
C LEU A 201 1.25 -16.85 -8.74
N GLU A 202 0.71 -17.95 -9.26
CA GLU A 202 1.12 -19.30 -8.86
C GLU A 202 2.59 -19.56 -9.21
N ALA A 203 3.03 -19.21 -10.41
CA ALA A 203 4.43 -19.32 -10.81
C ALA A 203 5.38 -18.50 -9.92
N ARG A 204 4.94 -17.29 -9.51
CA ARG A 204 5.71 -16.39 -8.63
C ARG A 204 5.79 -16.90 -7.19
N LEU A 205 4.77 -17.59 -6.70
CA LEU A 205 4.63 -17.98 -5.29
C LEU A 205 5.01 -19.44 -4.99
N LYS A 206 5.20 -20.23 -5.98
CA LYS A 206 5.87 -21.57 -5.90
C LYS A 206 7.37 -21.42 -5.58
#